data_a7ab68d8366246b9df230d75f0643f76
#
_entry.id   a7ab68d8366246b9df230d75f0643f76
#
_cell.length_a   1.000
_cell.length_b   1.000
_cell.length_c   1.000
_cell.angle_alpha   90.00
_cell.angle_beta   90.00
_cell.angle_gamma   90.00
#
_symmetry.space_group_name_H-M   'P 1'
#
loop_
_entity.id
_entity.type
_entity.pdbx_description
1 polymer ?
#
loop_
_entity_poly.entity_id
_entity_poly.type
_entity_poly.pdbx_seq_one_letter_code
_entity_poly.pdbx_strand_id
1 'polypeptide(L)'
;MLLFVVAACMIPLLIQGRLIAQSSRQMQVERRIIDVQNQCQILSNKMSRNGYLGNSGVDTSGTDTELSMLADIFNGRILIVNSGFRIVKDTFSLAEGKICISDETLRCFQGETTSRYDTEKHYFILAVPIADTVQTADARKSPKTAGVMLVTVSTESMFNMEEALLDKASLYQLTV
;
A
#
# COMPACT_ATOMS: atom_id res chain seq x y z
N MET A 1 -22.81 -38.91 28.35
CA MET A 1 -23.65 -37.71 28.14
C MET A 1 -22.88 -36.40 28.38
N LEU A 2 -22.18 -36.26 29.50
CA LEU A 2 -21.42 -35.02 29.80
C LEU A 2 -20.42 -34.64 28.72
N LEU A 3 -19.65 -35.61 28.19
CA LEU A 3 -18.62 -35.38 27.15
C LEU A 3 -19.22 -34.86 25.84
N PHE A 4 -20.45 -35.33 25.47
CA PHE A 4 -21.16 -34.88 24.27
C PHE A 4 -21.64 -33.41 24.39
N VAL A 5 -22.09 -33.02 25.59
CA VAL A 5 -22.52 -31.64 25.86
C VAL A 5 -21.33 -30.67 25.82
N VAL A 6 -20.20 -31.06 26.40
CA VAL A 6 -18.95 -30.25 26.36
C VAL A 6 -18.45 -30.11 24.94
N ALA A 7 -18.43 -31.19 24.14
CA ALA A 7 -18.03 -31.12 22.74
C ALA A 7 -18.96 -30.23 21.89
N ALA A 8 -20.27 -30.31 22.13
CA ALA A 8 -21.24 -29.49 21.41
C ALA A 8 -21.12 -27.98 21.72
N CYS A 9 -20.66 -27.62 22.90
CA CYS A 9 -20.40 -26.21 23.27
C CYS A 9 -19.03 -25.71 22.79
N MET A 10 -18.01 -26.59 22.75
CA MET A 10 -16.65 -26.19 22.37
C MET A 10 -16.49 -25.97 20.86
N ILE A 11 -17.20 -26.76 20.00
CA ILE A 11 -17.08 -26.64 18.55
C ILE A 11 -17.52 -25.25 18.03
N PRO A 12 -18.69 -24.70 18.42
CA PRO A 12 -19.08 -23.35 17.96
C PRO A 12 -18.13 -22.26 18.46
N LEU A 13 -17.59 -22.37 19.68
CA LEU A 13 -16.62 -21.40 20.21
C LEU A 13 -15.31 -21.37 19.40
N LEU A 14 -14.81 -22.55 19.00
CA LEU A 14 -13.61 -22.64 18.16
C LEU A 14 -13.83 -22.08 16.75
N ILE A 15 -15.03 -22.32 16.17
CA ILE A 15 -15.41 -21.79 14.85
C ILE A 15 -15.54 -20.26 14.91
N GLN A 16 -16.21 -19.73 15.93
CA GLN A 16 -16.35 -18.28 16.13
C GLN A 16 -15.00 -17.60 16.33
N GLY A 17 -14.10 -18.19 17.12
CA GLY A 17 -12.75 -17.65 17.32
C GLY A 17 -11.94 -17.51 16.01
N ARG A 18 -12.03 -18.52 15.13
CA ARG A 18 -11.36 -18.48 13.82
C ARG A 18 -11.96 -17.44 12.87
N LEU A 19 -13.27 -17.32 12.83
CA LEU A 19 -13.97 -16.33 12.00
C LEU A 19 -13.65 -14.90 12.44
N ILE A 20 -13.62 -14.64 13.74
CA ILE A 20 -13.25 -13.32 14.30
C ILE A 20 -11.80 -12.98 13.97
N ALA A 21 -10.86 -13.91 14.12
CA ALA A 21 -9.46 -13.71 13.80
C ALA A 21 -9.25 -13.38 12.31
N GLN A 22 -9.93 -14.11 11.42
CA GLN A 22 -9.82 -13.87 9.97
C GLN A 22 -10.40 -12.51 9.56
N SER A 23 -11.55 -12.12 10.14
CA SER A 23 -12.16 -10.80 9.89
C SER A 23 -11.29 -9.65 10.43
N SER A 24 -10.64 -9.83 11.57
CA SER A 24 -9.73 -8.85 12.15
C SER A 24 -8.52 -8.60 11.27
N ARG A 25 -7.91 -9.65 10.73
CA ARG A 25 -6.74 -9.54 9.81
C ARG A 25 -7.09 -8.74 8.55
N GLN A 26 -8.21 -9.03 7.92
CA GLN A 26 -8.62 -8.31 6.72
C GLN A 26 -8.84 -6.82 7.00
N MET A 27 -9.49 -6.49 8.12
CA MET A 27 -9.73 -5.10 8.53
C MET A 27 -8.41 -4.34 8.80
N GLN A 28 -7.40 -4.99 9.37
CA GLN A 28 -6.08 -4.38 9.60
C GLN A 28 -5.38 -4.05 8.28
N VAL A 29 -5.41 -4.96 7.30
CA VAL A 29 -4.84 -4.73 5.96
C VAL A 29 -5.56 -3.58 5.25
N GLU A 30 -6.89 -3.54 5.27
CA GLU A 30 -7.67 -2.45 4.68
C GLU A 30 -7.33 -1.09 5.29
N ARG A 31 -7.22 -1.00 6.60
CA ARG A 31 -6.79 0.23 7.29
C ARG A 31 -5.38 0.65 6.84
N ARG A 32 -4.46 -0.31 6.74
CA ARG A 32 -3.10 -0.03 6.29
C ARG A 32 -3.06 0.49 4.86
N ILE A 33 -3.87 -0.10 3.96
CA ILE A 33 -4.00 0.39 2.56
C ILE A 33 -4.48 1.83 2.55
N ILE A 34 -5.49 2.17 3.35
CA ILE A 34 -6.03 3.54 3.44
C ILE A 34 -4.97 4.52 3.96
N ASP A 35 -4.21 4.15 5.00
CA ASP A 35 -3.16 5.00 5.55
C ASP A 35 -2.06 5.26 4.52
N VAL A 36 -1.57 4.21 3.85
CA VAL A 36 -0.58 4.33 2.76
C VAL A 36 -1.13 5.18 1.62
N GLN A 37 -2.37 4.96 1.21
CA GLN A 37 -3.03 5.71 0.14
C GLN A 37 -3.09 7.21 0.47
N ASN A 38 -3.48 7.57 1.68
CA ASN A 38 -3.57 8.97 2.12
C ASN A 38 -2.19 9.66 2.06
N GLN A 39 -1.15 9.01 2.56
CA GLN A 39 0.20 9.56 2.52
C GLN A 39 0.74 9.67 1.09
N CYS A 40 0.51 8.66 0.27
CA CYS A 40 0.90 8.67 -1.15
C CYS A 40 0.15 9.76 -1.93
N GLN A 41 -1.13 10.00 -1.63
CA GLN A 41 -1.91 11.06 -2.26
C GLN A 41 -1.38 12.46 -1.90
N ILE A 42 -0.99 12.68 -0.64
CA ILE A 42 -0.37 13.95 -0.20
C ILE A 42 0.93 14.17 -0.96
N LEU A 43 1.79 13.15 -1.05
CA LEU A 43 3.07 13.24 -1.74
C LEU A 43 2.89 13.40 -3.26
N SER A 44 1.94 12.66 -3.87
CA SER A 44 1.56 12.81 -5.29
C SER A 44 1.13 14.24 -5.61
N ASN A 45 0.28 14.85 -4.77
CA ASN A 45 -0.16 16.23 -4.94
C ASN A 45 1.01 17.25 -4.80
N LYS A 46 1.97 16.96 -3.93
CA LYS A 46 3.20 17.76 -3.79
C LYS A 46 4.08 17.62 -5.04
N MET A 47 4.29 16.41 -5.54
CA MET A 47 5.05 16.14 -6.76
C MET A 47 4.42 16.82 -7.97
N SER A 48 3.10 16.79 -8.09
CA SER A 48 2.33 17.48 -9.11
C SER A 48 2.61 18.99 -9.08
N ARG A 49 2.47 19.62 -7.91
CA ARG A 49 2.69 21.08 -7.75
C ARG A 49 4.13 21.50 -8.01
N ASN A 50 5.09 20.67 -7.65
CA ASN A 50 6.51 20.96 -7.83
C ASN A 50 7.02 20.62 -9.25
N GLY A 51 6.15 20.07 -10.12
CA GLY A 51 6.57 19.70 -11.48
C GLY A 51 7.60 18.58 -11.53
N TYR A 52 7.58 17.64 -10.58
CA TYR A 52 8.56 16.56 -10.42
C TYR A 52 8.82 15.77 -11.71
N LEU A 53 7.79 15.55 -12.52
CA LEU A 53 7.86 14.79 -13.78
C LEU A 53 8.02 15.69 -15.03
N GLY A 54 7.96 17.02 -14.89
CA GLY A 54 7.81 17.93 -16.04
C GLY A 54 9.04 18.70 -16.45
N ASN A 55 10.02 18.95 -15.57
CA ASN A 55 11.14 19.83 -15.87
C ASN A 55 12.50 19.25 -15.48
N SER A 56 13.39 19.14 -16.48
CA SER A 56 14.82 18.83 -16.31
C SER A 56 15.57 19.98 -15.62
N GLY A 57 15.33 20.29 -14.37
CA GLY A 57 15.98 21.42 -13.67
C GLY A 57 15.37 21.72 -12.31
N VAL A 58 14.31 21.04 -11.94
CA VAL A 58 13.73 21.12 -10.59
C VAL A 58 14.59 20.28 -9.65
N ASP A 59 14.97 20.87 -8.52
CA ASP A 59 15.64 20.11 -7.45
C ASP A 59 14.63 19.12 -6.84
N THR A 60 14.83 17.85 -7.14
CA THR A 60 13.98 16.73 -6.67
C THR A 60 14.47 16.12 -5.37
N SER A 61 15.66 16.51 -4.88
CA SER A 61 16.36 15.87 -3.75
C SER A 61 15.48 15.78 -2.48
N GLY A 62 14.74 16.84 -2.18
CA GLY A 62 13.82 16.87 -1.05
C GLY A 62 12.67 15.89 -1.21
N THR A 63 12.08 15.79 -2.40
CA THR A 63 11.00 14.86 -2.69
C THR A 63 11.50 13.40 -2.72
N ASP A 64 12.71 13.18 -3.24
CA ASP A 64 13.34 11.85 -3.25
C ASP A 64 13.62 11.35 -1.82
N THR A 65 14.03 12.25 -0.93
CA THR A 65 14.20 11.94 0.50
C THR A 65 12.86 11.58 1.15
N GLU A 66 11.79 12.30 0.87
CA GLU A 66 10.46 11.99 1.37
C GLU A 66 9.93 10.65 0.84
N LEU A 67 10.17 10.33 -0.44
CA LEU A 67 9.84 9.02 -1.02
C LEU A 67 10.55 7.89 -0.28
N SER A 68 11.84 8.04 -0.01
CA SER A 68 12.63 7.04 0.73
C SER A 68 12.13 6.88 2.15
N MET A 69 11.88 7.99 2.87
CA MET A 69 11.31 7.95 4.22
C MET A 69 9.94 7.26 4.25
N LEU A 70 9.08 7.54 3.28
CA LEU A 70 7.76 6.93 3.18
C LEU A 70 7.86 5.42 2.93
N ALA A 71 8.77 5.00 2.04
CA ALA A 71 9.05 3.60 1.77
C ALA A 71 9.54 2.87 3.04
N ASP A 72 10.41 3.48 3.82
CA ASP A 72 10.93 2.92 5.07
C ASP A 72 9.83 2.81 6.14
N ILE A 73 9.00 3.84 6.34
CA ILE A 73 7.89 3.84 7.31
C ILE A 73 6.90 2.72 7.02
N PHE A 74 6.63 2.47 5.75
CA PHE A 74 5.68 1.44 5.35
C PHE A 74 6.30 0.08 5.11
N ASN A 75 7.62 -0.06 5.25
CA ASN A 75 8.36 -1.26 4.86
C ASN A 75 8.01 -1.70 3.44
N GLY A 76 8.09 -0.76 2.52
CA GLY A 76 7.63 -0.92 1.16
C GLY A 76 8.61 -0.37 0.12
N ARG A 77 8.26 -0.56 -1.15
CA ARG A 77 8.99 -0.03 -2.30
C ARG A 77 8.09 0.92 -3.07
N ILE A 78 8.62 2.07 -3.46
CA ILE A 78 7.91 3.07 -4.24
C ILE A 78 8.62 3.24 -5.60
N LEU A 79 7.83 3.14 -6.67
CA LEU A 79 8.25 3.42 -8.03
C LEU A 79 7.48 4.64 -8.55
N ILE A 80 8.17 5.56 -9.20
CA ILE A 80 7.54 6.66 -9.93
C ILE A 80 7.67 6.36 -11.42
N VAL A 81 6.55 6.28 -12.11
CA VAL A 81 6.44 5.95 -13.53
C VAL A 81 5.95 7.19 -14.28
N ASN A 82 6.65 7.60 -15.33
CA ASN A 82 6.24 8.73 -16.17
C ASN A 82 5.20 8.33 -17.24
N SER A 83 4.69 9.30 -17.98
CA SER A 83 3.72 9.10 -19.08
C SER A 83 4.20 8.18 -20.21
N GLY A 84 5.50 7.92 -20.31
CA GLY A 84 6.10 6.95 -21.23
C GLY A 84 6.26 5.55 -20.62
N PHE A 85 5.58 5.26 -19.51
CA PHE A 85 5.68 4.00 -18.76
C PHE A 85 7.10 3.66 -18.29
N ARG A 86 7.99 4.65 -18.20
CA ARG A 86 9.36 4.46 -17.73
C ARG A 86 9.45 4.81 -16.25
N ILE A 87 10.11 3.95 -15.49
CA ILE A 87 10.42 4.19 -14.07
C ILE A 87 11.48 5.28 -14.01
N VAL A 88 11.12 6.43 -13.45
CA VAL A 88 12.02 7.59 -13.27
C VAL A 88 12.67 7.60 -11.89
N LYS A 89 12.00 6.97 -10.90
CA LYS A 89 12.54 6.80 -9.55
C LYS A 89 12.11 5.46 -8.96
N ASP A 90 13.03 4.84 -8.26
CA ASP A 90 12.85 3.60 -7.51
C ASP A 90 13.56 3.71 -6.16
N THR A 91 12.83 3.62 -5.06
CA THR A 91 13.43 3.71 -3.71
C THR A 91 14.46 2.62 -3.42
N PHE A 92 14.42 1.51 -4.16
CA PHE A 92 15.44 0.45 -4.08
C PHE A 92 16.55 0.57 -5.15
N SER A 93 16.42 1.54 -6.06
CA SER A 93 17.38 1.79 -7.17
C SER A 93 17.64 0.58 -8.08
N LEU A 94 16.69 -0.38 -8.19
CA LEU A 94 16.86 -1.63 -8.95
C LEU A 94 16.25 -1.57 -10.36
N ALA A 95 15.29 -0.68 -10.59
CA ALA A 95 14.46 -0.69 -11.79
C ALA A 95 14.40 0.67 -12.52
N GLU A 96 15.17 1.67 -12.10
CA GLU A 96 15.21 2.98 -12.76
C GLU A 96 15.55 2.83 -14.26
N GLY A 97 14.85 3.56 -15.10
CA GLY A 97 14.99 3.50 -16.56
C GLY A 97 14.25 2.36 -17.23
N LYS A 98 13.80 1.33 -16.52
CA LYS A 98 13.02 0.21 -17.09
C LYS A 98 11.58 0.62 -17.40
N ILE A 99 10.92 -0.14 -18.28
CA ILE A 99 9.50 0.03 -18.60
C ILE A 99 8.68 -0.74 -17.57
N CYS A 100 7.62 -0.08 -17.05
CA CYS A 100 6.67 -0.65 -16.11
C CYS A 100 5.26 -0.55 -16.70
N ILE A 101 4.76 -1.67 -17.25
CA ILE A 101 3.39 -1.79 -17.73
C ILE A 101 2.71 -2.87 -16.92
N SER A 102 1.80 -2.47 -16.06
CA SER A 102 0.93 -3.36 -15.28
C SER A 102 -0.51 -2.88 -15.38
N ASP A 103 -1.47 -3.74 -15.01
CA ASP A 103 -2.89 -3.36 -14.99
C ASP A 103 -3.13 -2.17 -14.08
N GLU A 104 -2.51 -2.15 -12.91
CA GLU A 104 -2.59 -1.06 -11.94
C GLU A 104 -2.05 0.26 -12.53
N THR A 105 -0.93 0.19 -13.26
CA THR A 105 -0.35 1.37 -13.91
C THR A 105 -1.25 1.90 -15.01
N LEU A 106 -1.80 1.02 -15.85
CA LEU A 106 -2.70 1.41 -16.95
C LEU A 106 -3.98 2.08 -16.45
N ARG A 107 -4.64 1.49 -15.45
CA ARG A 107 -5.85 2.06 -14.83
C ARG A 107 -5.56 3.38 -14.13
N CYS A 108 -4.40 3.48 -13.50
CA CYS A 108 -3.99 4.69 -12.82
C CYS A 108 -3.75 5.86 -13.80
N PHE A 109 -3.25 5.60 -15.02
CA PHE A 109 -3.16 6.61 -16.08
C PHE A 109 -4.55 7.09 -16.58
N GLN A 110 -5.60 6.31 -16.35
CA GLN A 110 -6.99 6.73 -16.59
C GLN A 110 -7.56 7.59 -15.46
N GLY A 111 -6.77 7.86 -14.41
CA GLY A 111 -7.14 8.68 -13.25
C GLY A 111 -7.71 7.89 -12.07
N GLU A 112 -7.69 6.56 -12.14
CA GLU A 112 -8.17 5.70 -11.07
C GLU A 112 -7.05 5.40 -10.07
N THR A 113 -7.30 5.60 -8.78
CA THR A 113 -6.46 5.02 -7.72
C THR A 113 -6.85 3.55 -7.56
N THR A 114 -5.89 2.65 -7.69
CA THR A 114 -6.13 1.21 -7.59
C THR A 114 -5.33 0.59 -6.46
N SER A 115 -5.92 -0.38 -5.79
CA SER A 115 -5.22 -1.21 -4.79
C SER A 115 -5.53 -2.67 -5.02
N ARG A 116 -4.53 -3.54 -4.86
CA ARG A 116 -4.66 -4.98 -4.95
C ARG A 116 -3.87 -5.65 -3.84
N TYR A 117 -4.53 -6.51 -3.08
CA TYR A 117 -3.91 -7.33 -2.05
C TYR A 117 -3.68 -8.76 -2.56
N ASP A 118 -2.45 -9.24 -2.45
CA ASP A 118 -2.06 -10.62 -2.72
C ASP A 118 -1.96 -11.36 -1.37
N THR A 119 -2.96 -12.20 -1.10
CA THR A 119 -3.06 -12.95 0.16
C THR A 119 -2.05 -14.09 0.25
N GLU A 120 -1.55 -14.62 -0.88
CA GLU A 120 -0.59 -15.72 -0.89
C GLU A 120 0.83 -15.21 -0.62
N LYS A 121 1.16 -14.04 -1.17
CA LYS A 121 2.49 -13.46 -1.06
C LYS A 121 2.59 -12.38 0.03
N HIS A 122 1.52 -12.14 0.75
CA HIS A 122 1.46 -11.19 1.87
C HIS A 122 1.99 -9.78 1.53
N TYR A 123 1.54 -9.23 0.39
CA TYR A 123 1.81 -7.84 0.04
C TYR A 123 0.59 -7.20 -0.63
N PHE A 124 0.53 -5.88 -0.59
CA PHE A 124 -0.41 -5.15 -1.44
C PHE A 124 0.33 -4.18 -2.37
N ILE A 125 -0.29 -3.96 -3.52
CA ILE A 125 0.13 -2.96 -4.49
C ILE A 125 -0.91 -1.85 -4.50
N LEU A 126 -0.44 -0.61 -4.45
CA LEU A 126 -1.25 0.59 -4.56
C LEU A 126 -0.70 1.44 -5.70
N ALA A 127 -1.56 1.93 -6.59
CA ALA A 127 -1.20 2.88 -7.63
C ALA A 127 -1.99 4.19 -7.45
N VAL A 128 -1.27 5.31 -7.36
CA VAL A 128 -1.81 6.65 -7.15
C VAL A 128 -1.41 7.55 -8.31
N PRO A 129 -2.36 8.25 -8.97
CA PRO A 129 -2.05 9.13 -10.09
C PRO A 129 -1.34 10.40 -9.61
N ILE A 130 -0.36 10.85 -10.40
CA ILE A 130 0.29 12.15 -10.26
C ILE A 130 -0.28 13.06 -11.35
N ALA A 131 -1.05 14.07 -10.95
CA ALA A 131 -1.71 14.95 -11.89
C ALA A 131 -0.73 15.92 -12.57
N ASP A 132 -1.02 16.30 -13.81
CA ASP A 132 -0.30 17.34 -14.52
C ASP A 132 -0.92 18.72 -14.18
N THR A 133 -0.15 19.56 -13.49
CA THR A 133 -0.61 20.92 -13.11
C THR A 133 -0.58 21.90 -14.26
N VAL A 134 0.19 21.64 -15.32
CA VAL A 134 0.36 22.58 -16.45
C VAL A 134 -0.89 22.68 -17.31
N GLN A 135 -1.80 21.70 -17.28
CA GLN A 135 -3.00 21.67 -18.12
C GLN A 135 -4.31 22.02 -17.41
N THR A 136 -4.25 22.38 -16.13
CA THR A 136 -5.46 22.72 -15.32
C THR A 136 -6.04 24.12 -15.60
N ALA A 137 -5.54 24.86 -16.58
CA ALA A 137 -6.12 26.17 -16.95
C ALA A 137 -7.50 26.05 -17.61
N ASP A 138 -7.88 24.88 -18.12
CA ASP A 138 -9.21 24.60 -18.67
C ASP A 138 -10.01 23.73 -17.71
N ALA A 139 -10.83 24.38 -16.88
CA ALA A 139 -11.69 23.76 -15.85
C ALA A 139 -12.72 22.73 -16.38
N ARG A 140 -12.70 22.39 -17.66
CA ARG A 140 -13.64 21.46 -18.32
C ARG A 140 -13.04 20.11 -18.70
N LYS A 141 -11.73 19.91 -18.55
CA LYS A 141 -11.07 18.61 -18.79
C LYS A 141 -10.61 18.00 -17.48
N SER A 142 -10.87 16.71 -17.30
CA SER A 142 -10.28 15.94 -16.21
C SER A 142 -8.75 16.13 -16.19
N PRO A 143 -8.12 16.32 -15.03
CA PRO A 143 -6.68 16.53 -14.96
C PRO A 143 -5.97 15.33 -15.61
N LYS A 144 -5.09 15.63 -16.56
CA LYS A 144 -4.29 14.60 -17.23
C LYS A 144 -3.29 14.04 -16.23
N THR A 145 -3.15 12.73 -16.20
CA THR A 145 -2.14 12.06 -15.36
C THR A 145 -0.76 12.22 -15.99
N ALA A 146 0.15 12.90 -15.28
CA ALA A 146 1.55 13.06 -15.70
C ALA A 146 2.39 11.83 -15.42
N GLY A 147 2.01 11.06 -14.41
CA GLY A 147 2.68 9.83 -14.01
C GLY A 147 1.93 9.08 -12.94
N VAL A 148 2.52 7.98 -12.50
CA VAL A 148 1.94 7.07 -11.50
C VAL A 148 2.97 6.80 -10.41
N MET A 149 2.51 6.91 -9.16
CA MET A 149 3.23 6.40 -7.99
C MET A 149 2.72 4.98 -7.70
N LEU A 150 3.59 3.99 -7.90
CA LEU A 150 3.30 2.58 -7.63
C LEU A 150 3.99 2.18 -6.33
N VAL A 151 3.22 1.73 -5.35
CA VAL A 151 3.70 1.38 -4.01
C VAL A 151 3.43 -0.09 -3.75
N THR A 152 4.46 -0.83 -3.36
CA THR A 152 4.34 -2.23 -2.93
C THR A 152 4.73 -2.30 -1.46
N VAL A 153 3.83 -2.80 -0.61
CA VAL A 153 4.04 -2.90 0.85
C VAL A 153 3.87 -4.35 1.27
N SER A 154 4.87 -4.87 2.02
CA SER A 154 4.77 -6.18 2.66
C SER A 154 3.86 -6.11 3.89
N THR A 155 2.98 -7.10 4.02
CA THR A 155 2.12 -7.27 5.21
C THR A 155 2.64 -8.35 6.15
N GLU A 156 3.73 -9.02 5.80
CA GLU A 156 4.30 -10.13 6.58
C GLU A 156 4.70 -9.72 8.00
N SER A 157 5.31 -8.55 8.16
CA SER A 157 5.69 -8.02 9.48
C SER A 157 4.49 -7.73 10.38
N MET A 158 3.32 -7.44 9.82
CA MET A 158 2.10 -7.19 10.57
C MET A 158 1.57 -8.49 11.20
N PHE A 159 1.64 -9.60 10.48
CA PHE A 159 1.18 -10.91 10.96
C PHE A 159 2.16 -11.53 11.97
N ASN A 160 3.46 -11.39 11.74
CA ASN A 160 4.48 -11.89 12.67
C ASN A 160 4.44 -11.18 14.03
N MET A 161 4.08 -9.91 14.08
CA MET A 161 3.92 -9.18 15.33
C MET A 161 2.67 -9.63 16.10
N GLU A 162 1.57 -9.94 15.39
CA GLU A 162 0.34 -10.44 16.00
C GLU A 162 0.54 -11.85 16.58
N GLU A 163 1.22 -12.75 15.87
CA GLU A 163 1.57 -14.08 16.38
C GLU A 163 2.47 -14.02 17.62
N ALA A 164 3.48 -13.15 17.62
CA ALA A 164 4.36 -12.96 18.76
C ALA A 164 3.64 -12.39 19.99
N LEU A 165 2.59 -11.57 19.79
CA LEU A 165 1.76 -11.05 20.88
C LEU A 165 0.78 -12.11 21.41
N LEU A 166 0.21 -12.93 20.54
CA LEU A 166 -0.69 -14.03 20.93
C LEU A 166 0.05 -15.13 21.68
N ASP A 167 1.28 -15.48 21.27
CA ASP A 167 2.15 -16.41 21.99
C ASP A 167 2.50 -15.90 23.40
N LYS A 168 2.81 -14.62 23.55
CA LYS A 168 3.04 -14.04 24.86
C LYS A 168 1.78 -14.02 25.71
N ALA A 169 0.63 -13.68 25.14
CA ALA A 169 -0.65 -13.68 25.87
C ALA A 169 -1.05 -15.07 26.33
N SER A 170 -0.79 -16.12 25.56
CA SER A 170 -1.07 -17.51 25.93
C SER A 170 -0.17 -17.99 27.07
N LEU A 171 1.09 -17.54 27.12
CA LEU A 171 2.00 -17.84 28.23
C LEU A 171 1.54 -17.22 29.56
N TYR A 172 0.94 -16.03 29.55
CA TYR A 172 0.40 -15.39 30.75
C TYR A 172 -0.88 -16.06 31.29
N GLN A 173 -1.66 -16.72 30.41
CA GLN A 173 -2.87 -17.46 30.85
C GLN A 173 -2.56 -18.84 31.48
N LEU A 174 -1.37 -19.39 31.25
CA LEU A 174 -0.92 -20.67 31.81
C LEU A 174 -0.25 -20.54 33.18
N THR A 175 -0.01 -19.32 33.68
CA THR A 175 0.66 -19.03 34.96
C THR A 175 -0.27 -18.51 36.06
N VAL A 176 -1.59 -18.57 35.88
CA VAL A 176 -2.63 -18.34 36.86
C VAL A 176 -3.41 -19.64 37.07
#